data_0dd14b38941177071240c151a5cf1bc7
#
_entry.id   0dd14b38941177071240c151a5cf1bc7
#
_cell.length_a   1.000
_cell.length_b   1.000
_cell.length_c   1.000
_cell.angle_alpha   90.00
_cell.angle_beta   90.00
_cell.angle_gamma   90.00
#
_symmetry.space_group_name_H-M   'P 1'
#
loop_
_entity.id
_entity.type
_entity.pdbx_description
1 polymer ?
#
loop_
_entity_poly.entity_id
_entity_poly.type
_entity_poly.pdbx_seq_one_letter_code
_entity_poly.pdbx_strand_id
1 'polypeptide(L)'
;MSYITRSLEKVVQQVTQEYPVVLVTGPRQVGKTTMLQKLMEGTSRGYVSLDDLNERALAKNDPELFLQLHKPPVLIDEVQYAPELFTYIKVYADTHHEPGAFWLTGSQVFKLMHGVQESLAGRVAVLSMTSLSQSEINGADTEPFRVDLDALLNREEKAVPADTKDIFERIYRGSMPAIASGKNTNSQIFYSSYLSTYIERDVKELSDAIDALKFLRFMTAVAARCSQMLNVSEIAQDADINQKQAKDWLHILETLGIIFYLHPYSNNLLKRLVKTPKLYFYDTGLVCYLTKWSSAEVLEYGAMNGAILENYVVSEIAKTYLNTGREPFLYYYRDKDAKEIDIVLEQDGVLNPIEIKKTSNPGTELTKVFSLLDKASVPRGKGVIVCMKPKVGIIDRNNYIVPIWII
;
A
#
# COMPACT_ATOMS: atom_id res chain seq x y z
N MET A 1 20.08 -15.33 3.57
CA MET A 1 18.82 -14.87 2.94
C MET A 1 19.12 -13.57 2.24
N SER A 2 18.77 -13.44 0.98
CA SER A 2 19.04 -12.21 0.22
C SER A 2 18.01 -11.13 0.60
N TYR A 3 18.50 -9.94 0.83
CA TYR A 3 17.69 -8.74 0.91
C TYR A 3 17.00 -8.53 -0.45
N ILE A 4 15.70 -8.21 -0.44
CA ILE A 4 14.97 -7.81 -1.65
C ILE A 4 15.04 -6.29 -1.73
N THR A 5 15.70 -5.78 -2.76
CA THR A 5 15.85 -4.35 -3.00
C THR A 5 14.49 -3.68 -3.15
N ARG A 6 14.32 -2.55 -2.44
CA ARG A 6 13.08 -1.80 -2.50
C ARG A 6 13.20 -0.68 -3.54
N SER A 7 12.19 -0.54 -4.38
CA SER A 7 12.14 0.54 -5.37
C SER A 7 12.15 1.92 -4.70
N LEU A 8 11.59 2.03 -3.50
CA LEU A 8 11.56 3.25 -2.69
C LEU A 8 12.95 3.74 -2.27
N GLU A 9 13.99 2.89 -2.32
CA GLU A 9 15.38 3.26 -2.00
C GLU A 9 15.88 4.44 -2.83
N LYS A 10 15.58 4.42 -4.14
CA LYS A 10 15.95 5.52 -5.07
C LYS A 10 15.29 6.83 -4.66
N VAL A 11 14.03 6.78 -4.23
CA VAL A 11 13.28 7.95 -3.77
C VAL A 11 13.86 8.47 -2.45
N VAL A 12 14.16 7.58 -1.49
CA VAL A 12 14.82 7.96 -0.22
C VAL A 12 16.13 8.67 -0.49
N GLN A 13 16.97 8.13 -1.38
CA GLN A 13 18.26 8.74 -1.75
C GLN A 13 18.08 10.13 -2.38
N GLN A 14 17.09 10.29 -3.27
CA GLN A 14 16.78 11.56 -3.90
C GLN A 14 16.31 12.59 -2.87
N VAL A 15 15.26 12.30 -2.09
CA VAL A 15 14.71 13.28 -1.13
C VAL A 15 15.66 13.57 0.02
N THR A 16 16.62 12.69 0.31
CA THR A 16 17.68 12.93 1.29
C THR A 16 18.58 14.10 0.88
N GLN A 17 18.70 14.41 -0.42
CA GLN A 17 19.47 15.56 -0.90
C GLN A 17 18.67 16.87 -0.85
N GLU A 18 17.36 16.80 -0.66
CA GLU A 18 16.46 17.94 -0.76
C GLU A 18 15.88 18.35 0.61
N TYR A 19 15.64 17.38 1.49
CA TYR A 19 14.96 17.58 2.78
C TYR A 19 15.89 17.28 3.96
N PRO A 20 15.89 18.11 5.02
CA PRO A 20 16.64 17.81 6.24
C PRO A 20 16.14 16.57 6.98
N VAL A 21 14.85 16.24 6.84
CA VAL A 21 14.22 15.08 7.48
C VAL A 21 13.54 14.19 6.45
N VAL A 22 13.80 12.90 6.50
CA VAL A 22 13.06 11.88 5.72
C VAL A 22 12.37 10.92 6.68
N LEU A 23 11.06 10.82 6.57
CA LEU A 23 10.24 9.91 7.39
C LEU A 23 9.69 8.78 6.52
N VAL A 24 10.04 7.54 6.85
CA VAL A 24 9.48 6.34 6.20
C VAL A 24 8.44 5.71 7.12
N THR A 25 7.18 5.73 6.69
CA THR A 25 6.04 5.16 7.40
C THR A 25 5.49 3.92 6.71
N GLY A 26 4.51 3.26 7.30
CA GLY A 26 3.80 2.11 6.72
C GLY A 26 3.60 0.97 7.70
N PRO A 27 2.92 -0.11 7.30
CA PRO A 27 2.60 -1.24 8.16
C PRO A 27 3.83 -1.84 8.85
N ARG A 28 3.59 -2.56 9.94
CA ARG A 28 4.64 -3.38 10.55
C ARG A 28 5.13 -4.46 9.60
N GLN A 29 6.40 -4.85 9.77
CA GLN A 29 7.03 -5.96 9.04
C GLN A 29 7.16 -5.78 7.51
N VAL A 30 6.89 -4.59 6.97
CA VAL A 30 7.15 -4.29 5.54
C VAL A 30 8.62 -3.99 5.22
N GLY A 31 9.49 -3.90 6.25
CA GLY A 31 10.94 -3.77 6.08
C GLY A 31 11.49 -2.35 6.08
N LYS A 32 10.79 -1.37 6.69
CA LYS A 32 11.24 0.04 6.76
C LYS A 32 12.66 0.20 7.30
N THR A 33 12.88 -0.27 8.53
CA THR A 33 14.18 -0.22 9.19
C THR A 33 15.26 -0.96 8.42
N THR A 34 14.92 -2.16 7.90
CA THR A 34 15.87 -2.97 7.10
C THR A 34 16.31 -2.24 5.83
N MET A 35 15.38 -1.59 5.11
CA MET A 35 15.70 -0.79 3.93
C MET A 35 16.64 0.38 4.26
N LEU A 36 16.31 1.15 5.30
CA LEU A 36 17.14 2.30 5.69
C LEU A 36 18.51 1.87 6.23
N GLN A 37 18.58 0.79 7.01
CA GLN A 37 19.85 0.21 7.44
C GLN A 37 20.69 -0.27 6.25
N LYS A 38 20.05 -0.84 5.22
CA LYS A 38 20.76 -1.22 3.99
C LYS A 38 21.31 0.00 3.24
N LEU A 39 20.54 1.08 3.16
CA LEU A 39 20.98 2.33 2.51
C LEU A 39 22.08 3.07 3.28
N MET A 40 22.19 2.90 4.59
CA MET A 40 23.24 3.53 5.38
C MET A 40 24.57 2.76 5.38
N GLU A 41 24.62 1.52 4.87
CA GLU A 41 25.86 0.76 4.75
C GLU A 41 26.93 1.55 4.00
N GLY A 42 28.13 1.67 4.60
CA GLY A 42 29.23 2.43 4.03
C GLY A 42 29.13 3.95 4.17
N THR A 43 28.13 4.48 4.87
CA THR A 43 27.97 5.90 5.20
C THR A 43 28.39 6.18 6.65
N SER A 44 28.52 7.45 7.02
CA SER A 44 28.77 7.90 8.40
C SER A 44 27.50 8.04 9.25
N ARG A 45 26.33 7.67 8.72
CA ARG A 45 25.04 7.82 9.41
C ARG A 45 24.98 6.93 10.65
N GLY A 46 24.67 7.54 11.80
CA GLY A 46 24.40 6.80 13.05
C GLY A 46 23.05 6.07 13.01
N TYR A 47 22.88 5.10 13.91
CA TYR A 47 21.61 4.38 14.11
C TYR A 47 21.28 4.32 15.59
N VAL A 48 20.04 4.63 15.93
CA VAL A 48 19.48 4.44 17.28
C VAL A 48 18.02 3.99 17.17
N SER A 49 17.61 3.05 18.04
CA SER A 49 16.22 2.56 18.09
C SER A 49 15.57 2.93 19.42
N LEU A 50 14.39 3.52 19.36
CA LEU A 50 13.56 3.79 20.53
C LEU A 50 12.75 2.57 21.00
N ASP A 51 13.01 1.39 20.45
CA ASP A 51 12.63 0.11 21.08
C ASP A 51 13.50 -0.17 22.31
N ASP A 52 14.74 0.35 22.36
CA ASP A 52 15.55 0.35 23.59
C ASP A 52 14.94 1.30 24.63
N LEU A 53 14.69 0.76 25.82
CA LEU A 53 14.02 1.51 26.90
C LEU A 53 14.87 2.65 27.45
N ASN A 54 16.21 2.52 27.47
CA ASN A 54 17.11 3.57 27.96
C ASN A 54 17.17 4.72 26.95
N GLU A 55 17.33 4.40 25.67
CA GLU A 55 17.31 5.40 24.59
C GLU A 55 15.97 6.13 24.52
N ARG A 56 14.86 5.39 24.66
CA ARG A 56 13.51 5.97 24.74
C ARG A 56 13.35 6.89 25.96
N ALA A 57 13.83 6.49 27.14
CA ALA A 57 13.75 7.30 28.34
C ALA A 57 14.57 8.59 28.19
N LEU A 58 15.78 8.50 27.64
CA LEU A 58 16.62 9.66 27.36
C LEU A 58 15.95 10.59 26.34
N ALA A 59 15.46 10.05 25.23
CA ALA A 59 14.80 10.82 24.18
C ALA A 59 13.55 11.60 24.68
N LYS A 60 12.83 11.06 25.68
CA LYS A 60 11.69 11.71 26.30
C LYS A 60 12.07 12.75 27.35
N ASN A 61 13.01 12.40 28.23
CA ASN A 61 13.32 13.21 29.42
C ASN A 61 14.32 14.33 29.10
N ASP A 62 15.26 14.08 28.16
CA ASP A 62 16.28 15.02 27.75
C ASP A 62 16.57 14.89 26.24
N PRO A 63 15.65 15.37 25.37
CA PRO A 63 15.81 15.31 23.91
C PRO A 63 17.07 16.02 23.40
N GLU A 64 17.52 17.07 24.10
CA GLU A 64 18.73 17.81 23.73
C GLU A 64 19.96 16.94 23.92
N LEU A 65 20.13 16.33 25.09
CA LEU A 65 21.22 15.39 25.36
C LEU A 65 21.18 14.19 24.42
N PHE A 66 19.99 13.66 24.13
CA PHE A 66 19.82 12.58 23.17
C PHE A 66 20.40 12.94 21.79
N LEU A 67 20.10 14.13 21.25
CA LEU A 67 20.65 14.59 19.96
C LEU A 67 22.12 14.95 20.02
N GLN A 68 22.67 15.34 21.19
CA GLN A 68 24.11 15.53 21.36
C GLN A 68 24.88 14.20 21.30
N LEU A 69 24.30 13.11 21.83
CA LEU A 69 24.88 11.76 21.76
C LEU A 69 24.68 11.11 20.40
N HIS A 70 23.55 11.32 19.75
CA HIS A 70 23.19 10.77 18.45
C HIS A 70 23.22 11.88 17.38
N LYS A 71 24.42 12.37 17.08
CA LYS A 71 24.60 13.49 16.14
C LYS A 71 24.18 13.11 14.73
N PRO A 72 23.54 14.05 13.99
CA PRO A 72 23.28 13.88 12.55
C PRO A 72 24.60 13.72 11.73
N PRO A 73 24.55 12.97 10.61
CA PRO A 73 23.37 12.29 10.09
C PRO A 73 23.01 11.03 10.88
N VAL A 74 21.74 10.88 11.26
CA VAL A 74 21.28 9.76 12.11
C VAL A 74 19.95 9.16 11.62
N LEU A 75 19.81 7.84 11.77
CA LEU A 75 18.55 7.11 11.64
C LEU A 75 17.97 6.85 13.05
N ILE A 76 16.80 7.43 13.34
CA ILE A 76 16.04 7.19 14.56
C ILE A 76 14.86 6.28 14.24
N ASP A 77 14.91 5.06 14.75
CA ASP A 77 13.91 4.03 14.52
C ASP A 77 12.81 4.08 15.60
N GLU A 78 11.55 3.87 15.16
CA GLU A 78 10.34 3.89 16.00
C GLU A 78 10.14 5.24 16.74
N VAL A 79 10.36 6.36 16.03
CA VAL A 79 10.36 7.72 16.60
C VAL A 79 9.04 8.12 17.28
N GLN A 80 7.92 7.44 17.01
CA GLN A 80 6.63 7.68 17.68
C GLN A 80 6.67 7.45 19.19
N TYR A 81 7.69 6.77 19.70
CA TYR A 81 7.83 6.56 21.14
C TYR A 81 8.38 7.77 21.89
N ALA A 82 8.94 8.77 21.20
CA ALA A 82 9.40 10.03 21.80
C ALA A 82 9.03 11.22 20.89
N PRO A 83 7.75 11.61 20.85
CA PRO A 83 7.30 12.74 20.03
C PRO A 83 7.94 14.07 20.44
N GLU A 84 8.47 14.17 21.64
CA GLU A 84 9.22 15.32 22.16
C GLU A 84 10.40 15.67 21.24
N LEU A 85 11.03 14.69 20.59
CA LEU A 85 12.13 14.88 19.66
C LEU A 85 11.77 15.76 18.46
N PHE A 86 10.52 15.77 18.01
CA PHE A 86 10.14 16.52 16.79
C PHE A 86 10.41 18.03 16.94
N THR A 87 10.24 18.60 18.12
CA THR A 87 10.52 20.02 18.36
C THR A 87 12.02 20.31 18.24
N TYR A 88 12.87 19.45 18.78
CA TYR A 88 14.33 19.62 18.72
C TYR A 88 14.88 19.35 17.32
N ILE A 89 14.35 18.34 16.61
CA ILE A 89 14.66 18.07 15.20
C ILE A 89 14.29 19.28 14.33
N LYS A 90 13.14 19.91 14.59
CA LYS A 90 12.74 21.15 13.90
C LYS A 90 13.77 22.27 14.10
N VAL A 91 14.13 22.54 15.35
CA VAL A 91 15.12 23.59 15.68
C VAL A 91 16.44 23.31 14.97
N TYR A 92 16.91 22.05 15.00
CA TYR A 92 18.12 21.65 14.30
C TYR A 92 18.02 21.92 12.78
N ALA A 93 16.91 21.47 12.16
CA ALA A 93 16.67 21.64 10.71
C ALA A 93 16.64 23.12 10.32
N ASP A 94 16.03 23.98 11.14
CA ASP A 94 15.95 25.43 10.91
C ASP A 94 17.29 26.16 11.10
N THR A 95 18.18 25.61 11.94
CA THR A 95 19.46 26.26 12.26
C THR A 95 20.57 25.85 11.29
N HIS A 96 20.62 24.57 10.92
CA HIS A 96 21.75 24.00 10.18
C HIS A 96 21.46 23.86 8.68
N HIS A 97 20.18 23.69 8.28
CA HIS A 97 19.77 23.50 6.88
C HIS A 97 20.49 22.35 6.16
N GLU A 98 20.88 21.30 6.88
CA GLU A 98 21.62 20.15 6.37
C GLU A 98 20.65 19.13 5.75
N PRO A 99 20.69 18.89 4.42
CA PRO A 99 19.88 17.84 3.81
C PRO A 99 20.22 16.47 4.37
N GLY A 100 19.20 15.64 4.58
CA GLY A 100 19.35 14.28 5.07
C GLY A 100 19.89 14.15 6.49
N ALA A 101 19.87 15.20 7.31
CA ALA A 101 20.33 15.13 8.69
C ALA A 101 19.63 14.01 9.49
N PHE A 102 18.31 13.85 9.31
CA PHE A 102 17.55 12.85 10.04
C PHE A 102 16.80 11.90 9.10
N TRP A 103 16.98 10.61 9.31
CA TRP A 103 16.08 9.58 8.81
C TRP A 103 15.26 9.07 9.98
N LEU A 104 13.95 9.00 9.80
CA LEU A 104 13.01 8.59 10.83
C LEU A 104 12.20 7.41 10.32
N THR A 105 11.91 6.45 11.20
CA THR A 105 10.91 5.42 10.93
C THR A 105 9.85 5.39 12.01
N GLY A 106 8.71 4.86 11.64
CA GLY A 106 7.67 4.53 12.59
C GLY A 106 6.51 3.76 11.96
N SER A 107 5.92 2.91 12.76
CA SER A 107 4.79 2.07 12.34
C SER A 107 3.43 2.65 12.76
N GLN A 108 3.40 3.52 13.77
CA GLN A 108 2.17 4.15 14.27
C GLN A 108 1.93 5.50 13.58
N VAL A 109 1.50 5.44 12.32
CA VAL A 109 1.36 6.61 11.44
C VAL A 109 0.50 7.72 12.08
N PHE A 110 -0.56 7.37 12.82
CA PHE A 110 -1.44 8.34 13.45
C PHE A 110 -0.71 9.23 14.48
N LYS A 111 0.03 8.62 15.42
CA LYS A 111 0.81 9.37 16.42
C LYS A 111 1.93 10.17 15.77
N LEU A 112 2.56 9.58 14.75
CA LEU A 112 3.62 10.23 13.98
C LEU A 112 3.13 11.47 13.25
N MET A 113 2.04 11.34 12.48
CA MET A 113 1.55 12.43 11.64
C MET A 113 1.07 13.63 12.46
N HIS A 114 0.51 13.42 13.65
CA HIS A 114 0.15 14.53 14.54
C HIS A 114 1.38 15.36 14.92
N GLY A 115 2.44 14.72 15.44
CA GLY A 115 3.68 15.41 15.81
C GLY A 115 4.43 16.01 14.61
N VAL A 116 4.43 15.31 13.47
CA VAL A 116 5.05 15.78 12.22
C VAL A 116 4.34 17.01 11.66
N GLN A 117 3.00 17.01 11.61
CA GLN A 117 2.22 18.16 11.12
C GLN A 117 2.42 19.40 11.97
N GLU A 118 2.52 19.26 13.29
CA GLU A 118 2.73 20.37 14.19
C GLU A 118 4.16 20.94 14.14
N SER A 119 5.17 20.06 14.01
CA SER A 119 6.56 20.45 14.21
C SER A 119 7.41 20.48 12.93
N LEU A 120 7.21 19.52 11.98
CA LEU A 120 8.10 19.31 10.84
C LEU A 120 7.52 19.74 9.49
N ALA A 121 6.38 20.45 9.45
CA ALA A 121 5.78 20.93 8.22
C ALA A 121 6.78 21.74 7.37
N GLY A 122 6.92 21.37 6.06
CA GLY A 122 7.86 21.99 5.14
C GLY A 122 9.31 21.54 5.27
N ARG A 123 9.65 20.69 6.25
CA ARG A 123 11.02 20.21 6.55
C ARG A 123 11.18 18.71 6.34
N VAL A 124 10.09 17.98 6.19
CA VAL A 124 10.09 16.52 6.12
C VAL A 124 9.52 16.03 4.80
N ALA A 125 10.24 15.08 4.17
CA ALA A 125 9.69 14.22 3.13
C ALA A 125 9.07 12.98 3.79
N VAL A 126 7.76 12.77 3.60
CA VAL A 126 7.04 11.60 4.14
C VAL A 126 6.85 10.58 3.04
N LEU A 127 7.37 9.39 3.23
CA LEU A 127 7.29 8.27 2.29
C LEU A 127 6.53 7.10 2.91
N SER A 128 5.52 6.61 2.19
CA SER A 128 4.73 5.44 2.60
C SER A 128 5.26 4.17 1.96
N MET A 129 5.65 3.20 2.78
CA MET A 129 6.16 1.90 2.34
C MET A 129 5.10 0.82 2.55
N THR A 130 4.75 0.11 1.48
CA THR A 130 3.80 -1.00 1.51
C THR A 130 4.51 -2.36 1.56
N SER A 131 3.77 -3.48 1.55
CA SER A 131 4.31 -4.80 1.24
C SER A 131 4.99 -4.77 -0.14
N LEU A 132 5.82 -5.78 -0.45
CA LEU A 132 6.53 -5.84 -1.72
C LEU A 132 5.59 -5.83 -2.93
N SER A 133 6.00 -5.20 -4.04
CA SER A 133 5.38 -5.42 -5.33
C SER A 133 5.95 -6.66 -6.03
N GLN A 134 5.26 -7.18 -7.04
CA GLN A 134 5.80 -8.30 -7.82
C GLN A 134 7.06 -7.91 -8.58
N SER A 135 7.16 -6.66 -9.03
CA SER A 135 8.40 -6.15 -9.65
C SER A 135 9.59 -6.25 -8.68
N GLU A 136 9.42 -5.83 -7.42
CA GLU A 136 10.46 -5.94 -6.38
C GLU A 136 10.82 -7.40 -6.07
N ILE A 137 9.83 -8.30 -5.95
CA ILE A 137 10.05 -9.73 -5.70
C ILE A 137 10.86 -10.37 -6.85
N ASN A 138 10.60 -9.94 -8.09
CA ASN A 138 11.29 -10.42 -9.28
C ASN A 138 12.63 -9.69 -9.54
N GLY A 139 13.03 -8.75 -8.69
CA GLY A 139 14.26 -7.98 -8.83
C GLY A 139 14.24 -6.99 -10.00
N ALA A 140 13.06 -6.60 -10.48
CA ALA A 140 12.87 -5.64 -11.55
C ALA A 140 12.67 -4.22 -10.99
N ASP A 141 13.11 -3.22 -11.77
CA ASP A 141 12.83 -1.82 -11.46
C ASP A 141 11.32 -1.55 -11.56
N THR A 142 10.79 -0.87 -10.57
CA THR A 142 9.39 -0.44 -10.57
C THR A 142 9.26 0.91 -11.27
N GLU A 143 8.39 0.93 -12.28
CA GLU A 143 7.93 2.16 -12.95
C GLU A 143 6.43 2.30 -12.75
N PRO A 144 5.85 3.51 -12.66
CA PRO A 144 4.41 3.70 -12.61
C PRO A 144 3.70 2.98 -13.77
N PHE A 145 2.60 2.31 -13.47
CA PHE A 145 1.83 1.63 -14.51
C PHE A 145 1.25 2.64 -15.50
N ARG A 146 1.41 2.37 -16.79
CA ARG A 146 0.93 3.21 -17.90
C ARG A 146 0.13 2.38 -18.89
N VAL A 147 -0.87 3.02 -19.51
CA VAL A 147 -1.75 2.38 -20.51
C VAL A 147 -1.36 2.85 -21.92
N ASP A 148 -0.07 2.84 -22.25
CA ASP A 148 0.41 3.01 -23.62
C ASP A 148 1.11 1.73 -24.08
N LEU A 149 1.04 1.45 -25.39
CA LEU A 149 1.49 0.17 -25.93
C LEU A 149 2.99 -0.08 -25.70
N ASP A 150 3.82 0.96 -25.85
CA ASP A 150 5.27 0.82 -25.71
C ASP A 150 5.65 0.52 -24.26
N ALA A 151 5.00 1.18 -23.30
CA ALA A 151 5.19 0.89 -21.89
C ALA A 151 4.73 -0.52 -21.52
N LEU A 152 3.61 -1.00 -22.07
CA LEU A 152 3.10 -2.35 -21.84
C LEU A 152 4.05 -3.42 -22.39
N LEU A 153 4.57 -3.22 -23.62
CA LEU A 153 5.53 -4.14 -24.24
C LEU A 153 6.87 -4.16 -23.47
N ASN A 154 7.36 -3.00 -23.05
CA ASN A 154 8.57 -2.91 -22.22
C ASN A 154 8.41 -3.63 -20.86
N ARG A 155 7.21 -3.55 -20.25
CA ARG A 155 6.91 -4.32 -19.03
C ARG A 155 6.87 -5.82 -19.32
N GLU A 156 6.27 -6.25 -20.43
CA GLU A 156 6.23 -7.65 -20.83
C GLU A 156 7.63 -8.24 -21.01
N GLU A 157 8.54 -7.47 -21.62
CA GLU A 157 9.93 -7.90 -21.82
C GLU A 157 10.70 -8.09 -20.49
N LYS A 158 10.44 -7.22 -19.50
CA LYS A 158 11.14 -7.22 -18.21
C LYS A 158 10.53 -8.16 -17.16
N ALA A 159 9.25 -8.49 -17.29
CA ALA A 159 8.53 -9.25 -16.28
C ALA A 159 8.76 -10.77 -16.42
N VAL A 160 8.61 -11.49 -15.32
CA VAL A 160 8.70 -12.97 -15.29
C VAL A 160 7.31 -13.53 -15.64
N PRO A 161 7.17 -14.24 -16.77
CA PRO A 161 5.90 -14.86 -17.15
C PRO A 161 5.33 -15.76 -16.06
N ALA A 162 4.02 -15.71 -15.88
CA ALA A 162 3.30 -16.50 -14.90
C ALA A 162 1.97 -16.98 -15.47
N ASP A 163 1.59 -18.19 -15.15
CA ASP A 163 0.28 -18.73 -15.49
C ASP A 163 -0.78 -18.43 -14.41
N THR A 164 -2.01 -18.92 -14.61
CA THR A 164 -3.09 -18.69 -13.66
C THR A 164 -2.78 -19.28 -12.28
N LYS A 165 -2.17 -20.46 -12.23
CA LYS A 165 -1.80 -21.10 -10.97
C LYS A 165 -0.73 -20.30 -10.23
N ASP A 166 0.29 -19.81 -10.93
CA ASP A 166 1.32 -18.94 -10.37
C ASP A 166 0.72 -17.65 -9.78
N ILE A 167 -0.22 -17.02 -10.50
CA ILE A 167 -0.90 -15.81 -10.03
C ILE A 167 -1.69 -16.09 -8.74
N PHE A 168 -2.46 -17.17 -8.69
CA PHE A 168 -3.21 -17.51 -7.48
C PHE A 168 -2.31 -17.95 -6.31
N GLU A 169 -1.15 -18.55 -6.59
CA GLU A 169 -0.15 -18.82 -5.55
C GLU A 169 0.43 -17.52 -4.97
N ARG A 170 0.77 -16.54 -5.83
CA ARG A 170 1.20 -15.19 -5.37
C ARG A 170 0.13 -14.52 -4.52
N ILE A 171 -1.11 -14.53 -4.97
CA ILE A 171 -2.26 -13.96 -4.25
C ILE A 171 -2.44 -14.62 -2.88
N TYR A 172 -2.40 -15.95 -2.82
CA TYR A 172 -2.59 -16.73 -1.60
C TYR A 172 -1.46 -16.52 -0.58
N ARG A 173 -0.22 -16.49 -1.04
CA ARG A 173 0.95 -16.29 -0.17
C ARG A 173 1.07 -14.85 0.31
N GLY A 174 0.63 -13.88 -0.48
CA GLY A 174 0.84 -12.47 -0.24
C GLY A 174 2.28 -12.01 -0.54
N SER A 175 2.56 -10.76 -0.21
CA SER A 175 3.80 -10.06 -0.59
C SER A 175 4.56 -9.47 0.60
N MET A 176 4.31 -9.95 1.82
CA MET A 176 5.09 -9.54 2.99
C MET A 176 6.55 -10.01 2.86
N PRO A 177 7.56 -9.17 3.18
CA PRO A 177 8.97 -9.50 2.97
C PRO A 177 9.42 -10.83 3.55
N ALA A 178 8.93 -11.18 4.74
CA ALA A 178 9.29 -12.44 5.39
C ALA A 178 8.77 -13.68 4.63
N ILE A 179 7.66 -13.55 3.90
CA ILE A 179 7.12 -14.60 3.03
C ILE A 179 7.86 -14.62 1.70
N ALA A 180 7.98 -13.46 1.05
CA ALA A 180 8.59 -13.33 -0.27
C ALA A 180 10.08 -13.75 -0.29
N SER A 181 10.84 -13.41 0.77
CA SER A 181 12.25 -13.80 0.92
C SER A 181 12.46 -15.29 1.27
N GLY A 182 11.40 -16.05 1.49
CA GLY A 182 11.48 -17.44 1.95
C GLY A 182 11.92 -17.61 3.42
N LYS A 183 11.97 -16.51 4.21
CA LYS A 183 12.25 -16.57 5.65
C LYS A 183 11.16 -17.36 6.39
N ASN A 184 9.91 -17.09 6.04
CA ASN A 184 8.75 -17.84 6.50
C ASN A 184 8.11 -18.57 5.32
N THR A 185 8.16 -19.89 5.34
CA THR A 185 7.58 -20.73 4.28
C THR A 185 6.11 -21.02 4.50
N ASN A 186 5.63 -20.88 5.73
CA ASN A 186 4.23 -21.10 6.10
C ASN A 186 3.52 -19.76 6.31
N SER A 187 2.77 -19.32 5.29
CA SER A 187 2.00 -18.06 5.33
C SER A 187 0.92 -18.07 6.42
N GLN A 188 0.31 -19.22 6.73
CA GLN A 188 -0.72 -19.33 7.76
C GLN A 188 -0.15 -19.01 9.16
N ILE A 189 1.01 -19.56 9.50
CA ILE A 189 1.69 -19.27 10.77
C ILE A 189 2.12 -17.80 10.80
N PHE A 190 2.65 -17.29 9.69
CA PHE A 190 3.06 -15.89 9.60
C PHE A 190 1.90 -14.93 9.86
N TYR A 191 0.77 -15.06 9.14
CA TYR A 191 -0.36 -14.16 9.31
C TYR A 191 -1.08 -14.34 10.65
N SER A 192 -1.10 -15.55 11.20
CA SER A 192 -1.58 -15.79 12.57
C SER A 192 -0.76 -14.99 13.59
N SER A 193 0.56 -15.10 13.51
CA SER A 193 1.48 -14.37 14.41
C SER A 193 1.42 -12.85 14.17
N TYR A 194 1.32 -12.42 12.92
CA TYR A 194 1.18 -11.02 12.55
C TYR A 194 -0.07 -10.38 13.18
N LEU A 195 -1.22 -11.07 13.10
CA LEU A 195 -2.47 -10.57 13.67
C LEU A 195 -2.45 -10.53 15.20
N SER A 196 -1.93 -11.57 15.87
CA SER A 196 -1.87 -11.60 17.33
C SER A 196 -0.97 -10.50 17.88
N THR A 197 0.22 -10.30 17.28
CA THR A 197 1.13 -9.23 17.70
C THR A 197 0.58 -7.85 17.35
N TYR A 198 -0.08 -7.71 16.20
CA TYR A 198 -0.71 -6.48 15.76
C TYR A 198 -1.87 -6.07 16.67
N ILE A 199 -2.80 -7.00 16.95
CA ILE A 199 -3.94 -6.74 17.85
C ILE A 199 -3.46 -6.40 19.26
N GLU A 200 -2.50 -7.14 19.77
CA GLU A 200 -2.03 -6.95 21.14
C GLU A 200 -1.26 -5.63 21.32
N ARG A 201 -0.50 -5.22 20.35
CA ARG A 201 0.38 -4.05 20.49
C ARG A 201 -0.23 -2.76 19.96
N ASP A 202 -0.57 -2.72 18.68
CA ASP A 202 -0.92 -1.44 18.02
C ASP A 202 -2.37 -1.04 18.25
N VAL A 203 -3.28 -2.00 18.27
CA VAL A 203 -4.71 -1.72 18.43
C VAL A 203 -5.04 -1.41 19.89
N LYS A 204 -4.47 -2.13 20.87
CA LYS A 204 -4.62 -1.81 22.31
C LYS A 204 -4.02 -0.45 22.66
N GLU A 205 -2.90 -0.07 22.06
CA GLU A 205 -2.30 1.25 22.31
C GLU A 205 -3.15 2.41 21.74
N LEU A 206 -3.99 2.17 20.75
CA LEU A 206 -4.89 3.17 20.17
C LEU A 206 -6.20 3.31 20.96
N SER A 207 -6.62 2.28 21.69
CA SER A 207 -7.78 2.29 22.54
C SER A 207 -7.74 1.15 23.55
N ASP A 208 -7.63 1.48 24.85
CA ASP A 208 -7.62 0.52 25.96
C ASP A 208 -8.91 -0.34 26.05
N ALA A 209 -9.96 0.04 25.33
CA ALA A 209 -11.27 -0.60 25.35
C ALA A 209 -11.53 -1.55 24.17
N ILE A 210 -10.53 -1.90 23.36
CA ILE A 210 -10.75 -2.75 22.18
C ILE A 210 -10.77 -4.23 22.58
N ASP A 211 -11.93 -4.87 22.38
CA ASP A 211 -12.08 -6.32 22.45
C ASP A 211 -11.36 -6.95 21.23
N ALA A 212 -10.31 -7.72 21.50
CA ALA A 212 -9.48 -8.36 20.47
C ALA A 212 -10.30 -9.34 19.59
N LEU A 213 -11.29 -10.03 20.18
CA LEU A 213 -12.13 -10.96 19.43
C LEU A 213 -13.06 -10.20 18.47
N LYS A 214 -13.68 -9.12 18.92
CA LYS A 214 -14.51 -8.26 18.07
C LYS A 214 -13.70 -7.59 16.96
N PHE A 215 -12.46 -7.18 17.26
CA PHE A 215 -11.57 -6.62 16.25
C PHE A 215 -11.16 -7.67 15.19
N LEU A 216 -10.88 -8.90 15.59
CA LEU A 216 -10.62 -9.99 14.64
C LEU A 216 -11.84 -10.30 13.75
N ARG A 217 -13.06 -10.34 14.32
CA ARG A 217 -14.31 -10.47 13.56
C ARG A 217 -14.48 -9.31 12.58
N PHE A 218 -14.20 -8.09 13.02
CA PHE A 218 -14.22 -6.89 12.17
C PHE A 218 -13.24 -7.01 11.00
N MET A 219 -11.97 -7.37 11.24
CA MET A 219 -11.00 -7.58 10.17
C MET A 219 -11.44 -8.66 9.17
N THR A 220 -12.04 -9.74 9.67
CA THR A 220 -12.61 -10.82 8.84
C THR A 220 -13.76 -10.30 7.98
N ALA A 221 -14.68 -9.52 8.55
CA ALA A 221 -15.80 -8.92 7.83
C ALA A 221 -15.33 -7.91 6.75
N VAL A 222 -14.28 -7.14 7.05
CA VAL A 222 -13.63 -6.22 6.09
C VAL A 222 -12.96 -7.00 4.96
N ALA A 223 -12.22 -8.07 5.27
CA ALA A 223 -11.53 -8.90 4.28
C ALA A 223 -12.51 -9.63 3.35
N ALA A 224 -13.64 -10.12 3.88
CA ALA A 224 -14.68 -10.76 3.08
C ALA A 224 -15.35 -9.81 2.07
N ARG A 225 -15.17 -8.50 2.22
CA ARG A 225 -15.71 -7.43 1.35
C ARG A 225 -14.63 -6.71 0.53
N CYS A 226 -13.45 -7.31 0.36
CA CYS A 226 -12.43 -6.74 -0.52
C CYS A 226 -12.98 -6.55 -1.94
N SER A 227 -12.57 -5.49 -2.62
CA SER A 227 -13.03 -5.08 -3.96
C SER A 227 -14.52 -4.74 -4.06
N GLN A 228 -15.22 -4.61 -2.93
CA GLN A 228 -16.63 -4.25 -2.90
C GLN A 228 -16.85 -2.82 -2.42
N MET A 229 -18.00 -2.25 -2.77
CA MET A 229 -18.43 -0.97 -2.22
C MET A 229 -18.56 -1.06 -0.70
N LEU A 230 -17.96 -0.09 0.00
CA LEU A 230 -17.92 -0.07 1.46
C LEU A 230 -19.35 0.01 2.06
N ASN A 231 -19.72 -0.99 2.85
CA ASN A 231 -20.95 -0.98 3.63
C ASN A 231 -20.62 -1.10 5.13
N VAL A 232 -20.48 0.06 5.78
CA VAL A 232 -20.10 0.14 7.20
C VAL A 232 -21.14 -0.52 8.11
N SER A 233 -22.43 -0.46 7.76
CA SER A 233 -23.50 -1.06 8.59
C SER A 233 -23.44 -2.58 8.61
N GLU A 234 -23.18 -3.21 7.46
CA GLU A 234 -23.00 -4.67 7.39
C GLU A 234 -21.72 -5.13 8.12
N ILE A 235 -20.60 -4.41 7.92
CA ILE A 235 -19.35 -4.71 8.63
C ILE A 235 -19.55 -4.62 10.14
N ALA A 236 -20.26 -3.60 10.61
CA ALA A 236 -20.54 -3.40 12.04
C ALA A 236 -21.42 -4.53 12.60
N GLN A 237 -22.43 -4.95 11.85
CA GLN A 237 -23.32 -6.05 12.22
C GLN A 237 -22.57 -7.38 12.34
N ASP A 238 -21.72 -7.72 11.35
CA ASP A 238 -20.95 -8.97 11.35
C ASP A 238 -19.91 -9.03 12.47
N ALA A 239 -19.36 -7.88 12.84
CA ALA A 239 -18.38 -7.75 13.92
C ALA A 239 -18.99 -7.60 15.32
N ASP A 240 -20.33 -7.51 15.44
CA ASP A 240 -21.04 -7.24 16.68
C ASP A 240 -20.55 -5.95 17.37
N ILE A 241 -20.45 -4.85 16.60
CA ILE A 241 -20.06 -3.52 17.04
C ILE A 241 -21.02 -2.46 16.48
N ASN A 242 -20.95 -1.23 17.02
CA ASN A 242 -21.72 -0.13 16.46
C ASN A 242 -21.03 0.49 15.23
N GLN A 243 -21.78 1.21 14.39
CA GLN A 243 -21.26 1.81 13.16
C GLN A 243 -20.19 2.87 13.39
N LYS A 244 -20.22 3.60 14.51
CA LYS A 244 -19.19 4.57 14.87
C LYS A 244 -17.86 3.85 15.09
N GLN A 245 -17.88 2.79 15.89
CA GLN A 245 -16.71 1.96 16.17
C GLN A 245 -16.17 1.31 14.89
N ALA A 246 -17.04 0.84 13.99
CA ALA A 246 -16.61 0.31 12.69
C ALA A 246 -15.91 1.37 11.84
N LYS A 247 -16.40 2.61 11.80
CA LYS A 247 -15.73 3.74 11.11
C LYS A 247 -14.37 4.07 11.71
N ASP A 248 -14.30 4.14 13.04
CA ASP A 248 -13.05 4.42 13.75
C ASP A 248 -12.01 3.32 13.46
N TRP A 249 -12.43 2.06 13.45
CA TRP A 249 -11.54 0.94 13.15
C TRP A 249 -11.14 0.85 11.68
N LEU A 250 -12.03 1.19 10.74
CA LEU A 250 -11.69 1.32 9.32
C LEU A 250 -10.64 2.42 9.12
N HIS A 251 -10.79 3.56 9.78
CA HIS A 251 -9.80 4.63 9.73
C HIS A 251 -8.44 4.20 10.29
N ILE A 252 -8.44 3.39 11.36
CA ILE A 252 -7.20 2.78 11.88
C ILE A 252 -6.54 1.89 10.82
N LEU A 253 -7.28 0.98 10.17
CA LEU A 253 -6.71 0.09 9.15
C LEU A 253 -6.15 0.86 7.95
N GLU A 254 -6.85 1.91 7.51
CA GLU A 254 -6.40 2.79 6.43
C GLU A 254 -5.10 3.53 6.82
N THR A 255 -5.10 4.16 7.98
CA THR A 255 -3.95 4.91 8.51
C THR A 255 -2.70 4.01 8.67
N LEU A 256 -2.90 2.75 9.07
CA LEU A 256 -1.83 1.77 9.21
C LEU A 256 -1.38 1.18 7.86
N GLY A 257 -2.00 1.58 6.76
CA GLY A 257 -1.65 1.12 5.42
C GLY A 257 -1.98 -0.36 5.19
N ILE A 258 -2.97 -0.92 5.89
CA ILE A 258 -3.45 -2.29 5.69
C ILE A 258 -4.47 -2.31 4.57
N ILE A 259 -5.39 -1.35 4.58
CA ILE A 259 -6.39 -1.13 3.55
C ILE A 259 -6.20 0.23 2.90
N PHE A 260 -6.83 0.39 1.74
CA PHE A 260 -6.99 1.67 1.07
C PHE A 260 -8.33 1.72 0.35
N TYR A 261 -8.73 2.92 -0.06
CA TYR A 261 -9.99 3.14 -0.74
C TYR A 261 -9.78 3.56 -2.18
N LEU A 262 -10.58 2.98 -3.08
CA LEU A 262 -10.73 3.45 -4.45
C LEU A 262 -12.03 4.25 -4.53
N HIS A 263 -11.90 5.57 -4.71
CA HIS A 263 -13.04 6.47 -4.80
C HIS A 263 -13.68 6.41 -6.20
N PRO A 264 -14.99 6.69 -6.33
CA PRO A 264 -15.62 6.73 -7.64
C PRO A 264 -15.17 7.97 -8.41
N TYR A 265 -14.88 7.82 -9.70
CA TYR A 265 -14.65 8.94 -10.57
C TYR A 265 -15.92 9.78 -10.74
N SER A 266 -15.80 11.09 -10.71
CA SER A 266 -16.84 12.05 -11.01
C SER A 266 -16.21 13.33 -11.56
N ASN A 267 -16.85 13.99 -12.53
CA ASN A 267 -16.43 15.30 -13.04
C ASN A 267 -16.37 16.36 -11.92
N ASN A 268 -17.20 16.21 -10.90
CA ASN A 268 -17.20 17.08 -9.72
C ASN A 268 -16.34 16.45 -8.63
N LEU A 269 -15.21 17.09 -8.29
CA LEU A 269 -14.26 16.61 -7.28
C LEU A 269 -14.90 16.37 -5.91
N LEU A 270 -15.81 17.27 -5.47
CA LEU A 270 -16.49 17.09 -4.19
C LEU A 270 -17.39 15.85 -4.18
N LYS A 271 -17.96 15.47 -5.33
CA LYS A 271 -18.75 14.23 -5.44
C LYS A 271 -17.89 12.98 -5.40
N ARG A 272 -16.58 13.04 -5.71
CA ARG A 272 -15.67 11.92 -5.53
C ARG A 272 -15.51 11.55 -4.06
N LEU A 273 -15.52 12.56 -3.17
CA LEU A 273 -15.29 12.38 -1.73
C LEU A 273 -16.54 11.89 -0.97
N VAL A 274 -17.76 12.25 -1.43
CA VAL A 274 -19.02 11.91 -0.70
C VAL A 274 -19.65 10.59 -1.16
N LYS A 275 -19.27 10.04 -2.31
CA LYS A 275 -19.81 8.78 -2.78
C LYS A 275 -19.06 7.60 -2.14
N THR A 276 -19.74 6.47 -2.02
CA THR A 276 -19.21 5.26 -1.41
C THR A 276 -17.97 4.75 -2.15
N PRO A 277 -16.81 4.59 -1.49
CA PRO A 277 -15.62 4.01 -2.10
C PRO A 277 -15.70 2.48 -2.16
N LYS A 278 -14.84 1.86 -2.97
CA LYS A 278 -14.51 0.44 -2.88
C LYS A 278 -13.33 0.24 -1.92
N LEU A 279 -13.28 -0.88 -1.23
CA LEU A 279 -12.27 -1.22 -0.23
C LEU A 279 -11.28 -2.25 -0.78
N TYR A 280 -9.99 -2.02 -0.58
CA TYR A 280 -8.91 -2.91 -1.01
C TYR A 280 -7.86 -3.10 0.08
N PHE A 281 -7.14 -4.22 0.04
CA PHE A 281 -5.99 -4.50 0.88
C PHE A 281 -4.70 -4.38 0.07
N TYR A 282 -3.62 -3.87 0.70
CA TYR A 282 -2.29 -3.87 0.07
C TYR A 282 -1.66 -5.25 0.02
N ASP A 283 -2.07 -6.18 0.89
CA ASP A 283 -1.57 -7.55 0.93
C ASP A 283 -2.71 -8.57 0.84
N THR A 284 -2.73 -9.34 -0.25
CA THR A 284 -3.78 -10.34 -0.52
C THR A 284 -3.64 -11.59 0.34
N GLY A 285 -2.43 -11.93 0.80
CA GLY A 285 -2.21 -13.06 1.70
C GLY A 285 -2.90 -12.87 3.04
N LEU A 286 -2.95 -11.63 3.55
CA LEU A 286 -3.72 -11.29 4.74
C LEU A 286 -5.22 -11.51 4.51
N VAL A 287 -5.74 -11.12 3.34
CA VAL A 287 -7.16 -11.38 2.96
C VAL A 287 -7.43 -12.87 2.94
N CYS A 288 -6.58 -13.67 2.27
CA CYS A 288 -6.72 -15.12 2.18
C CYS A 288 -6.70 -15.78 3.57
N TYR A 289 -5.82 -15.33 4.46
CA TYR A 289 -5.76 -15.84 5.83
C TYR A 289 -7.05 -15.53 6.62
N LEU A 290 -7.52 -14.28 6.59
CA LEU A 290 -8.71 -13.82 7.29
C LEU A 290 -9.99 -14.52 6.80
N THR A 291 -10.09 -14.77 5.49
CA THR A 291 -11.23 -15.44 4.85
C THR A 291 -11.08 -16.96 4.79
N LYS A 292 -10.04 -17.52 5.45
CA LYS A 292 -9.86 -18.97 5.68
C LYS A 292 -9.69 -19.82 4.43
N TRP A 293 -9.08 -19.29 3.37
CA TRP A 293 -8.73 -20.12 2.22
C TRP A 293 -7.62 -21.10 2.59
N SER A 294 -7.80 -22.39 2.27
CA SER A 294 -6.87 -23.45 2.65
C SER A 294 -5.69 -23.62 1.70
N SER A 295 -5.85 -23.23 0.44
CA SER A 295 -4.80 -23.27 -0.58
C SER A 295 -5.10 -22.30 -1.72
N ALA A 296 -4.09 -22.02 -2.54
CA ALA A 296 -4.21 -21.25 -3.78
C ALA A 296 -5.19 -21.90 -4.78
N GLU A 297 -5.17 -23.22 -4.89
CA GLU A 297 -6.06 -23.98 -5.77
C GLU A 297 -7.53 -23.81 -5.34
N VAL A 298 -7.82 -23.98 -4.04
CA VAL A 298 -9.19 -23.78 -3.52
C VAL A 298 -9.67 -22.36 -3.72
N LEU A 299 -8.78 -21.37 -3.57
CA LEU A 299 -9.09 -19.97 -3.84
C LEU A 299 -9.39 -19.73 -5.33
N GLU A 300 -8.60 -20.31 -6.24
CA GLU A 300 -8.76 -20.14 -7.68
C GLU A 300 -10.16 -20.51 -8.17
N TYR A 301 -10.75 -21.56 -7.59
CA TYR A 301 -12.09 -22.02 -7.94
C TYR A 301 -13.18 -21.55 -6.97
N GLY A 302 -12.80 -20.83 -5.93
CA GLY A 302 -13.70 -20.34 -4.89
C GLY A 302 -14.52 -19.12 -5.31
N ALA A 303 -15.61 -18.84 -4.55
CA ALA A 303 -16.54 -17.75 -4.85
C ALA A 303 -15.90 -16.33 -4.82
N MET A 304 -14.79 -16.15 -4.11
CA MET A 304 -14.10 -14.86 -4.00
C MET A 304 -13.00 -14.66 -5.04
N ASN A 305 -12.78 -15.61 -5.95
CA ASN A 305 -11.64 -15.58 -6.85
C ASN A 305 -11.56 -14.29 -7.70
N GLY A 306 -12.68 -13.79 -8.20
CA GLY A 306 -12.75 -12.54 -8.95
C GLY A 306 -12.43 -11.31 -8.10
N ALA A 307 -13.02 -11.21 -6.91
CA ALA A 307 -12.80 -10.09 -5.99
C ALA A 307 -11.33 -10.02 -5.51
N ILE A 308 -10.75 -11.15 -5.14
CA ILE A 308 -9.35 -11.20 -4.70
C ILE A 308 -8.39 -10.92 -5.87
N LEU A 309 -8.70 -11.39 -7.08
CA LEU A 309 -7.93 -11.08 -8.28
C LEU A 309 -7.98 -9.58 -8.59
N GLU A 310 -9.16 -8.95 -8.50
CA GLU A 310 -9.32 -7.51 -8.64
C GLU A 310 -8.50 -6.78 -7.57
N ASN A 311 -8.58 -7.20 -6.31
CA ASN A 311 -7.79 -6.62 -5.23
C ASN A 311 -6.28 -6.72 -5.51
N TYR A 312 -5.80 -7.86 -6.00
CA TYR A 312 -4.41 -8.06 -6.37
C TYR A 312 -3.97 -7.05 -7.45
N VAL A 313 -4.69 -6.96 -8.55
CA VAL A 313 -4.34 -6.07 -9.66
C VAL A 313 -4.38 -4.59 -9.22
N VAL A 314 -5.43 -4.18 -8.50
CA VAL A 314 -5.56 -2.79 -8.01
C VAL A 314 -4.42 -2.45 -7.05
N SER A 315 -4.08 -3.35 -6.13
CA SER A 315 -2.97 -3.13 -5.18
C SER A 315 -1.61 -3.09 -5.87
N GLU A 316 -1.35 -3.97 -6.85
CA GLU A 316 -0.08 -3.96 -7.60
C GLU A 316 0.06 -2.67 -8.41
N ILE A 317 -0.99 -2.22 -9.12
CA ILE A 317 -0.97 -0.92 -9.82
C ILE A 317 -0.68 0.21 -8.83
N ALA A 318 -1.37 0.28 -7.68
CA ALA A 318 -1.14 1.30 -6.68
C ALA A 318 0.31 1.31 -6.16
N LYS A 319 0.89 0.12 -5.90
CA LYS A 319 2.29 -0.03 -5.47
C LYS A 319 3.27 0.51 -6.50
N THR A 320 3.00 0.41 -7.81
CA THR A 320 3.91 0.97 -8.82
C THR A 320 4.09 2.48 -8.70
N TYR A 321 3.07 3.19 -8.25
CA TYR A 321 3.15 4.62 -7.97
C TYR A 321 3.80 4.90 -6.61
N LEU A 322 3.30 4.29 -5.53
CA LEU A 322 3.80 4.51 -4.17
C LEU A 322 5.30 4.20 -4.04
N ASN A 323 5.76 3.13 -4.67
CA ASN A 323 7.17 2.72 -4.68
C ASN A 323 8.08 3.69 -5.46
N THR A 324 7.48 4.61 -6.25
CA THR A 324 8.20 5.71 -6.94
C THR A 324 7.96 7.06 -6.29
N GLY A 325 7.42 7.08 -5.06
CA GLY A 325 7.14 8.30 -4.30
C GLY A 325 6.00 9.14 -4.88
N ARG A 326 5.13 8.54 -5.69
CA ARG A 326 3.99 9.20 -6.34
C ARG A 326 2.68 8.70 -5.78
N GLU A 327 1.69 9.58 -5.73
CA GLU A 327 0.33 9.21 -5.39
C GLU A 327 -0.41 8.73 -6.65
N PRO A 328 -1.08 7.56 -6.62
CA PRO A 328 -1.83 7.06 -7.76
C PRO A 328 -3.19 7.78 -7.88
N PHE A 329 -3.49 8.35 -9.04
CA PHE A 329 -4.83 8.89 -9.33
C PHE A 329 -5.71 7.76 -9.90
N LEU A 330 -6.10 6.85 -9.01
CA LEU A 330 -6.93 5.70 -9.30
C LEU A 330 -8.35 5.92 -8.79
N TYR A 331 -9.32 5.58 -9.63
CA TYR A 331 -10.74 5.63 -9.32
C TYR A 331 -11.44 4.39 -9.86
N TYR A 332 -12.66 4.10 -9.43
CA TYR A 332 -13.58 3.24 -10.17
C TYR A 332 -14.68 4.10 -10.79
N TYR A 333 -15.41 3.57 -11.75
CA TYR A 333 -16.60 4.25 -12.29
C TYR A 333 -17.81 3.35 -12.18
N ARG A 334 -18.93 3.91 -11.73
CA ARG A 334 -20.22 3.21 -11.73
C ARG A 334 -21.33 4.20 -12.03
N ASP A 335 -22.17 3.85 -13.02
CA ASP A 335 -23.32 4.65 -13.40
C ASP A 335 -24.58 4.27 -12.58
N LYS A 336 -25.68 4.97 -12.83
CA LYS A 336 -26.98 4.71 -12.19
C LYS A 336 -27.60 3.34 -12.56
N ASP A 337 -27.21 2.79 -13.70
CA ASP A 337 -27.69 1.51 -14.20
C ASP A 337 -26.77 0.35 -13.74
N ALA A 338 -25.92 0.61 -12.75
CA ALA A 338 -24.95 -0.31 -12.17
C ALA A 338 -23.88 -0.83 -13.13
N LYS A 339 -23.69 -0.20 -14.31
CA LYS A 339 -22.56 -0.49 -15.18
C LYS A 339 -21.30 0.08 -14.57
N GLU A 340 -20.25 -0.73 -14.51
CA GLU A 340 -19.03 -0.45 -13.76
C GLU A 340 -17.78 -0.59 -14.63
N ILE A 341 -16.77 0.23 -14.35
CA ILE A 341 -15.40 0.07 -14.81
C ILE A 341 -14.56 -0.14 -13.55
N ASP A 342 -13.80 -1.24 -13.50
CA ASP A 342 -13.08 -1.66 -12.30
C ASP A 342 -12.06 -0.61 -11.85
N ILE A 343 -11.27 -0.05 -12.79
CA ILE A 343 -10.33 1.04 -12.52
C ILE A 343 -10.44 2.12 -13.61
N VAL A 344 -10.36 3.37 -13.19
CA VAL A 344 -10.10 4.52 -14.06
C VAL A 344 -8.79 5.15 -13.61
N LEU A 345 -7.73 5.00 -14.38
CA LEU A 345 -6.44 5.63 -14.14
C LEU A 345 -6.42 7.01 -14.82
N GLU A 346 -6.39 8.08 -14.01
CA GLU A 346 -6.22 9.44 -14.50
C GLU A 346 -4.72 9.74 -14.63
N GLN A 347 -4.24 9.88 -15.84
CA GLN A 347 -2.82 10.11 -16.14
C GLN A 347 -2.65 10.96 -17.39
N ASP A 348 -1.70 11.89 -17.35
CA ASP A 348 -1.33 12.77 -18.47
C ASP A 348 -2.54 13.53 -19.07
N GLY A 349 -3.53 13.88 -18.23
CA GLY A 349 -4.73 14.63 -18.62
C GLY A 349 -5.79 13.79 -19.36
N VAL A 350 -5.71 12.45 -19.29
CA VAL A 350 -6.71 11.54 -19.85
C VAL A 350 -7.15 10.48 -18.84
N LEU A 351 -8.32 9.89 -19.07
CA LEU A 351 -8.89 8.80 -18.28
C LEU A 351 -8.69 7.47 -18.98
N ASN A 352 -7.90 6.59 -18.42
CA ASN A 352 -7.62 5.28 -18.96
C ASN A 352 -8.45 4.22 -18.22
N PRO A 353 -9.51 3.66 -18.86
CA PRO A 353 -10.31 2.61 -18.24
C PRO A 353 -9.59 1.27 -18.24
N ILE A 354 -9.72 0.53 -17.16
CA ILE A 354 -9.13 -0.79 -16.96
C ILE A 354 -10.22 -1.73 -16.46
N GLU A 355 -10.37 -2.85 -17.12
CA GLU A 355 -11.27 -3.95 -16.75
C GLU A 355 -10.45 -5.18 -16.36
N ILE A 356 -10.82 -5.87 -15.30
CA ILE A 356 -10.07 -7.02 -14.76
C ILE A 356 -10.93 -8.27 -14.87
N LYS A 357 -10.44 -9.30 -15.56
CA LYS A 357 -11.20 -10.54 -15.76
C LYS A 357 -10.32 -11.78 -15.62
N LYS A 358 -10.82 -12.76 -14.85
CA LYS A 358 -10.22 -14.10 -14.78
C LYS A 358 -10.57 -14.90 -16.04
N THR A 359 -9.97 -14.54 -17.17
CA THR A 359 -10.14 -15.27 -18.42
C THR A 359 -8.88 -15.20 -19.26
N SER A 360 -8.57 -16.25 -20.00
CA SER A 360 -7.50 -16.27 -20.99
C SER A 360 -7.98 -15.85 -22.40
N ASN A 361 -9.29 -15.69 -22.59
CA ASN A 361 -9.87 -15.29 -23.87
C ASN A 361 -10.94 -14.20 -23.68
N PRO A 362 -10.54 -12.94 -23.39
CA PRO A 362 -11.48 -11.85 -23.21
C PRO A 362 -12.15 -11.50 -24.54
N GLY A 363 -13.49 -11.35 -24.51
CA GLY A 363 -14.25 -10.88 -25.65
C GLY A 363 -14.16 -9.35 -25.81
N THR A 364 -14.35 -8.87 -27.05
CA THR A 364 -14.31 -7.43 -27.36
C THR A 364 -15.48 -6.66 -26.74
N GLU A 365 -16.55 -7.34 -26.34
CA GLU A 365 -17.70 -6.74 -25.63
C GLU A 365 -17.32 -6.10 -24.31
N LEU A 366 -16.26 -6.55 -23.66
CA LEU A 366 -15.77 -5.99 -22.38
C LEU A 366 -15.31 -4.52 -22.50
N THR A 367 -14.89 -4.10 -23.69
CA THR A 367 -14.48 -2.69 -23.90
C THR A 367 -15.66 -1.74 -24.10
N LYS A 368 -16.89 -2.26 -24.31
CA LYS A 368 -18.07 -1.41 -24.52
C LYS A 368 -18.40 -0.51 -23.34
N VAL A 369 -18.10 -0.99 -22.13
CA VAL A 369 -18.31 -0.21 -20.89
C VAL A 369 -17.43 1.05 -20.83
N PHE A 370 -16.29 1.07 -21.51
CA PHE A 370 -15.37 2.19 -21.52
C PHE A 370 -15.97 3.47 -22.12
N SER A 371 -16.97 3.33 -23.00
CA SER A 371 -17.72 4.48 -23.56
C SER A 371 -18.48 5.29 -22.51
N LEU A 372 -18.66 4.77 -21.30
CA LEU A 372 -19.25 5.53 -20.19
C LEU A 372 -18.40 6.77 -19.84
N LEU A 373 -17.09 6.72 -20.07
CA LEU A 373 -16.18 7.84 -19.84
C LEU A 373 -16.21 8.90 -20.95
N ASP A 374 -16.82 8.63 -22.10
CA ASP A 374 -16.92 9.62 -23.18
C ASP A 374 -17.76 10.84 -22.78
N LYS A 375 -18.52 10.76 -21.68
CA LYS A 375 -19.28 11.84 -21.06
C LYS A 375 -18.50 12.60 -19.97
N ALA A 376 -17.28 12.20 -19.69
CA ALA A 376 -16.43 12.87 -18.69
C ALA A 376 -15.92 14.23 -19.23
N SER A 377 -15.59 15.15 -18.33
CA SER A 377 -14.97 16.43 -18.68
C SER A 377 -13.51 16.28 -19.13
N VAL A 378 -12.85 15.22 -18.64
CA VAL A 378 -11.51 14.82 -19.04
C VAL A 378 -11.64 13.77 -20.16
N PRO A 379 -10.89 13.89 -21.26
CA PRO A 379 -11.01 12.97 -22.38
C PRO A 379 -10.63 11.54 -21.99
N ARG A 380 -11.30 10.56 -22.60
CA ARG A 380 -10.94 9.16 -22.47
C ARG A 380 -9.66 8.84 -23.26
N GLY A 381 -8.71 8.22 -22.59
CA GLY A 381 -7.47 7.69 -23.17
C GLY A 381 -7.62 6.27 -23.70
N LYS A 382 -6.55 5.50 -23.62
CA LYS A 382 -6.53 4.09 -23.98
C LYS A 382 -7.16 3.22 -22.90
N GLY A 383 -7.87 2.16 -23.33
CA GLY A 383 -8.44 1.17 -22.42
C GLY A 383 -7.64 -0.13 -22.39
N VAL A 384 -7.67 -0.85 -21.28
CA VAL A 384 -7.06 -2.18 -21.19
C VAL A 384 -7.98 -3.18 -20.52
N ILE A 385 -7.89 -4.43 -20.98
CA ILE A 385 -8.43 -5.59 -20.28
C ILE A 385 -7.26 -6.35 -19.67
N VAL A 386 -7.17 -6.32 -18.35
CA VAL A 386 -6.17 -7.10 -17.57
C VAL A 386 -6.73 -8.51 -17.37
N CYS A 387 -6.03 -9.52 -17.87
CA CYS A 387 -6.54 -10.90 -17.85
C CYS A 387 -5.43 -11.96 -17.88
N MET A 388 -5.81 -13.23 -17.90
CA MET A 388 -4.89 -14.38 -17.92
C MET A 388 -4.31 -14.71 -19.31
N LYS A 389 -4.36 -13.79 -20.27
CA LYS A 389 -3.71 -13.98 -21.57
C LYS A 389 -2.18 -13.97 -21.39
N PRO A 390 -1.44 -14.80 -22.15
CA PRO A 390 0.00 -14.94 -21.96
C PRO A 390 0.83 -13.80 -22.54
N LYS A 391 0.24 -12.92 -23.37
CA LYS A 391 0.96 -11.82 -24.04
C LYS A 391 0.08 -10.59 -24.16
N VAL A 392 0.73 -9.42 -24.22
CA VAL A 392 0.10 -8.16 -24.61
C VAL A 392 -0.55 -8.33 -25.99
N GLY A 393 -1.75 -7.84 -26.13
CA GLY A 393 -2.52 -7.94 -27.36
C GLY A 393 -3.26 -6.64 -27.69
N ILE A 394 -3.60 -6.47 -28.97
CA ILE A 394 -4.35 -5.33 -29.47
C ILE A 394 -5.77 -5.79 -29.77
N ILE A 395 -6.78 -5.14 -29.18
CA ILE A 395 -8.18 -5.35 -29.49
C ILE A 395 -8.56 -4.42 -30.67
N ASP A 396 -8.25 -3.15 -30.52
CA ASP A 396 -8.46 -2.11 -31.53
C ASP A 396 -7.47 -0.95 -31.31
N ARG A 397 -7.64 0.16 -32.04
CA ARG A 397 -6.77 1.34 -31.98
C ARG A 397 -6.70 1.98 -30.57
N ASN A 398 -7.69 1.73 -29.71
CA ASN A 398 -7.85 2.39 -28.42
C ASN A 398 -7.80 1.42 -27.24
N ASN A 399 -7.81 0.10 -27.49
CA ASN A 399 -7.94 -0.88 -26.43
C ASN A 399 -6.94 -2.03 -26.59
N TYR A 400 -6.33 -2.42 -25.48
CA TYR A 400 -5.31 -3.47 -25.42
C TYR A 400 -5.71 -4.58 -24.44
N ILE A 401 -5.10 -5.75 -24.59
CA ILE A 401 -5.13 -6.84 -23.63
C ILE A 401 -3.80 -6.83 -22.89
N VAL A 402 -3.87 -6.96 -21.58
CA VAL A 402 -2.71 -6.90 -20.68
C VAL A 402 -2.67 -8.16 -19.83
N PRO A 403 -1.59 -8.94 -19.90
CA PRO A 403 -1.37 -10.06 -18.98
C PRO A 403 -1.31 -9.58 -17.53
N ILE A 404 -1.95 -10.30 -16.61
CA ILE A 404 -1.90 -9.95 -15.17
C ILE A 404 -0.46 -9.95 -14.63
N TRP A 405 0.40 -10.83 -15.12
CA TRP A 405 1.77 -11.00 -14.62
C TRP A 405 2.73 -9.85 -14.98
N ILE A 406 2.31 -8.89 -15.82
CA ILE A 406 3.13 -7.70 -16.10
C ILE A 406 2.75 -6.47 -15.28
N ILE A 407 1.74 -6.57 -14.39
CA ILE A 407 1.28 -5.46 -13.56
C ILE A 407 2.30 -5.12 -12.47
#